data_fb88202b9d4b84b3223c21092a4fa9a4
#
_entry.id   fb88202b9d4b84b3223c21092a4fa9a4
#
_cell.length_a   1.000
_cell.length_b   1.000
_cell.length_c   1.000
_cell.angle_alpha   90.00
_cell.angle_beta   90.00
_cell.angle_gamma   90.00
#
_symmetry.space_group_name_H-M   'P 1'
#
loop_
_entity.id
_entity.type
_entity.pdbx_description
1 polymer ?
#
loop_
_entity_poly.entity_id
_entity_poly.type
_entity_poly.pdbx_seq_one_letter_code
_entity_poly.pdbx_strand_id
1 'polypeptide(L)'
;MLFFSIQEVFGNKVEKKWFWFLAIYLILIVGLRDNVGPDYGSYRGIYIYSDTKEYINIFRKALHIEGSENVEIEWLYALINKILLNIFNAPFYIVTLVVATFAMIFKVEYTEDNTFYPFTFTLFMFIPNFFIGESGQIRQNLGTFVIYFAIRYIKERKLLPYLFWVFIATGIHNVCYLFLPMYWLVKLPLNRTTMLVLILGSVFLSPFEVYRVFGDFLGNLTADSMLVEGFNGYIDETAERLNGGFGIPEAMMAILTFFLFTFDKKMEEKYPYYEYHKVFAVFGICMYFIFRNNPVFSSRMAGAFIGFAYVIIPNAMYVVSSNGKKLIYSFIISLVIFNFVVFASFRNIVAGKFTIDLYKNHILP
;
A
#
# COMPACT_ATOMS: atom_id res chain seq x y z
N MET A 1 19.31 5.38 6.46
CA MET A 1 17.97 5.93 6.78
C MET A 1 17.92 6.64 8.12
N LEU A 2 18.16 5.97 9.24
CA LEU A 2 18.04 6.58 10.58
C LEU A 2 18.89 7.86 10.75
N PHE A 3 20.13 7.86 10.31
CA PHE A 3 20.99 9.05 10.36
C PHE A 3 20.36 10.26 9.65
N PHE A 4 19.91 10.09 8.41
CA PHE A 4 19.25 11.17 7.67
C PHE A 4 17.93 11.62 8.29
N SER A 5 17.16 10.69 8.86
CA SER A 5 15.94 11.00 9.60
C SER A 5 16.21 11.86 10.84
N ILE A 6 17.29 11.57 11.61
CA ILE A 6 17.71 12.40 12.74
C ILE A 6 18.13 13.79 12.28
N GLN A 7 18.94 13.89 11.21
CA GLN A 7 19.37 15.17 10.66
C GLN A 7 18.19 16.00 10.15
N GLU A 8 17.21 15.38 9.50
CA GLU A 8 16.00 16.03 9.00
C GLU A 8 15.14 16.63 10.13
N VAL A 9 15.01 15.93 11.25
CA VAL A 9 14.13 16.32 12.35
C VAL A 9 14.80 17.32 13.32
N PHE A 10 16.09 17.13 13.62
CA PHE A 10 16.80 17.85 14.67
C PHE A 10 18.02 18.65 14.18
N GLY A 11 18.46 18.42 12.96
CA GLY A 11 19.64 19.04 12.38
C GLY A 11 19.30 20.07 11.31
N ASN A 12 20.23 20.20 10.37
CA ASN A 12 20.08 21.05 9.20
C ASN A 12 19.31 20.34 8.09
N LYS A 13 18.78 21.12 7.14
CA LYS A 13 18.09 20.61 5.97
C LYS A 13 18.98 19.61 5.21
N VAL A 14 18.48 18.38 5.04
CA VAL A 14 19.17 17.35 4.25
C VAL A 14 18.94 17.61 2.77
N GLU A 15 19.98 17.54 1.96
CA GLU A 15 19.87 17.77 0.53
C GLU A 15 19.09 16.65 -0.18
N LYS A 16 18.28 17.02 -1.15
CA LYS A 16 17.44 16.11 -1.96
C LYS A 16 18.24 14.98 -2.62
N LYS A 17 19.49 15.23 -3.04
CA LYS A 17 20.36 14.21 -3.65
C LYS A 17 20.54 12.97 -2.77
N TRP A 18 20.60 13.13 -1.44
CA TRP A 18 20.74 12.01 -0.51
C TRP A 18 19.48 11.15 -0.44
N PHE A 19 18.33 11.75 -0.68
CA PHE A 19 17.08 11.00 -0.75
C PHE A 19 17.04 10.09 -1.98
N TRP A 20 17.44 10.60 -3.15
CA TRP A 20 17.57 9.80 -4.36
C TRP A 20 18.66 8.71 -4.25
N PHE A 21 19.79 9.02 -3.62
CA PHE A 21 20.82 8.01 -3.34
C PHE A 21 20.27 6.87 -2.49
N LEU A 22 19.52 7.20 -1.43
CA LEU A 22 18.83 6.20 -0.62
C LEU A 22 17.83 5.39 -1.43
N ALA A 23 17.05 6.04 -2.29
CA ALA A 23 16.08 5.38 -3.15
C ALA A 23 16.74 4.35 -4.08
N ILE A 24 17.86 4.70 -4.73
CA ILE A 24 18.63 3.76 -5.56
C ILE A 24 19.11 2.57 -4.73
N TYR A 25 19.64 2.80 -3.54
CA TYR A 25 20.06 1.73 -2.64
C TYR A 25 18.90 0.78 -2.29
N LEU A 26 17.71 1.32 -2.00
CA LEU A 26 16.52 0.52 -1.71
C LEU A 26 16.00 -0.25 -2.94
N ILE A 27 16.09 0.34 -4.13
CA ILE A 27 15.77 -0.35 -5.40
C ILE A 27 16.65 -1.60 -5.56
N LEU A 28 17.96 -1.47 -5.33
CA LEU A 28 18.88 -2.60 -5.45
C LEU A 28 18.60 -3.69 -4.42
N ILE A 29 18.33 -3.32 -3.17
CA ILE A 29 17.98 -4.29 -2.12
C ILE A 29 16.70 -5.03 -2.48
N VAL A 30 15.62 -4.34 -2.84
CA VAL A 30 14.34 -4.97 -3.15
C VAL A 30 14.38 -5.71 -4.48
N GLY A 31 14.95 -5.08 -5.51
CA GLY A 31 14.90 -5.56 -6.89
C GLY A 31 15.81 -6.73 -7.18
N LEU A 32 16.97 -6.79 -6.53
CA LEU A 32 17.96 -7.86 -6.75
C LEU A 32 17.89 -9.00 -5.73
N ARG A 33 16.83 -9.06 -4.92
CA ARG A 33 16.64 -10.14 -3.97
C ARG A 33 16.48 -11.50 -4.67
N ASP A 34 17.00 -12.54 -4.06
CA ASP A 34 16.86 -13.92 -4.52
C ASP A 34 16.09 -14.76 -3.50
N ASN A 35 14.95 -15.28 -3.92
CA ASN A 35 14.06 -16.13 -3.13
C ASN A 35 13.69 -15.53 -1.73
N VAL A 36 13.57 -14.21 -1.67
CA VAL A 36 13.17 -13.48 -0.46
C VAL A 36 11.74 -12.96 -0.60
N GLY A 37 10.92 -13.24 0.41
CA GLY A 37 9.51 -12.85 0.49
C GLY A 37 8.54 -13.99 0.22
N PRO A 38 7.33 -13.92 0.84
CA PRO A 38 6.38 -15.03 0.86
C PRO A 38 5.87 -15.45 -0.53
N ASP A 39 5.76 -14.52 -1.46
CA ASP A 39 5.15 -14.76 -2.78
C ASP A 39 6.18 -14.83 -3.92
N TYR A 40 7.51 -14.90 -3.61
CA TYR A 40 8.57 -14.90 -4.62
C TYR A 40 8.42 -16.04 -5.64
N GLY A 41 8.15 -17.27 -5.14
CA GLY A 41 7.94 -18.44 -5.99
C GLY A 41 6.71 -18.31 -6.89
N SER A 42 5.62 -17.77 -6.38
CA SER A 42 4.40 -17.52 -7.15
C SER A 42 4.64 -16.51 -8.28
N TYR A 43 5.33 -15.41 -8.02
CA TYR A 43 5.69 -14.44 -9.06
C TYR A 43 6.65 -15.02 -10.11
N ARG A 44 7.59 -15.87 -9.70
CA ARG A 44 8.46 -16.59 -10.64
C ARG A 44 7.64 -17.55 -11.52
N GLY A 45 6.65 -18.23 -10.94
CA GLY A 45 5.70 -19.05 -11.71
C GLY A 45 4.94 -18.22 -12.75
N ILE A 46 4.35 -17.10 -12.35
CA ILE A 46 3.66 -16.17 -13.25
C ILE A 46 4.58 -15.73 -14.41
N TYR A 47 5.84 -15.43 -14.11
CA TYR A 47 6.83 -15.04 -15.11
C TYR A 47 7.08 -16.15 -16.14
N ILE A 48 7.32 -17.37 -15.70
CA ILE A 48 7.55 -18.53 -16.59
C ILE A 48 6.31 -18.80 -17.45
N TYR A 49 5.12 -18.79 -16.85
CA TYR A 49 3.86 -19.02 -17.57
C TYR A 49 3.43 -17.85 -18.47
N SER A 50 4.08 -16.70 -18.39
CA SER A 50 3.77 -15.57 -19.28
C SER A 50 4.10 -15.88 -20.74
N ASP A 51 4.99 -16.84 -21.03
CA ASP A 51 5.28 -17.29 -22.38
C ASP A 51 4.05 -17.84 -23.10
N THR A 52 3.19 -18.55 -22.40
CA THR A 52 1.98 -19.15 -22.97
C THR A 52 0.86 -18.14 -23.28
N LYS A 53 0.96 -16.89 -22.78
CA LYS A 53 -0.07 -15.87 -22.97
C LYS A 53 0.14 -15.13 -24.29
N GLU A 54 -0.90 -14.95 -25.07
CA GLU A 54 -0.85 -14.16 -26.30
C GLU A 54 -1.00 -12.66 -25.99
N TYR A 55 -0.27 -11.80 -26.69
CA TYR A 55 -0.37 -10.35 -26.53
C TYR A 55 -1.79 -9.85 -26.76
N ILE A 56 -2.51 -10.39 -27.75
CA ILE A 56 -3.89 -9.99 -28.05
C ILE A 56 -4.84 -10.23 -26.86
N ASN A 57 -4.65 -11.36 -26.13
CA ASN A 57 -5.47 -11.68 -24.98
C ASN A 57 -5.16 -10.78 -23.77
N ILE A 58 -3.90 -10.36 -23.63
CA ILE A 58 -3.49 -9.37 -22.61
C ILE A 58 -4.17 -8.01 -22.91
N PHE A 59 -4.20 -7.57 -24.18
CA PHE A 59 -4.89 -6.33 -24.55
C PHE A 59 -6.42 -6.45 -24.42
N ARG A 60 -7.01 -7.60 -24.76
CA ARG A 60 -8.44 -7.86 -24.49
C ARG A 60 -8.76 -7.75 -23.00
N LYS A 61 -7.89 -8.28 -22.14
CA LYS A 61 -8.00 -8.14 -20.67
C LYS A 61 -8.01 -6.66 -20.24
N ALA A 62 -7.13 -5.85 -20.81
CA ALA A 62 -7.06 -4.41 -20.53
C ALA A 62 -8.37 -3.67 -20.88
N LEU A 63 -9.06 -4.13 -21.92
CA LEU A 63 -10.31 -3.54 -22.42
C LEU A 63 -11.57 -4.24 -21.91
N HIS A 64 -11.44 -5.24 -21.04
CA HIS A 64 -12.55 -6.09 -20.56
C HIS A 64 -13.38 -6.71 -21.69
N ILE A 65 -12.70 -7.22 -22.76
CA ILE A 65 -13.32 -7.87 -23.91
C ILE A 65 -13.19 -9.39 -23.76
N GLU A 66 -14.19 -10.14 -24.27
CA GLU A 66 -14.19 -11.61 -24.30
C GLU A 66 -12.92 -12.18 -24.96
N GLY A 67 -12.53 -13.39 -24.54
CA GLY A 67 -11.34 -14.09 -25.04
C GLY A 67 -10.06 -13.74 -24.26
N SER A 68 -10.20 -13.22 -23.04
CA SER A 68 -9.10 -12.93 -22.13
C SER A 68 -8.99 -13.90 -20.93
N GLU A 69 -9.79 -14.96 -20.90
CA GLU A 69 -9.99 -15.88 -19.78
C GLU A 69 -8.68 -16.61 -19.42
N ASN A 70 -7.79 -16.81 -20.38
CA ASN A 70 -6.48 -17.41 -20.15
C ASN A 70 -5.46 -16.46 -19.48
N VAL A 71 -5.81 -15.18 -19.27
CA VAL A 71 -4.97 -14.20 -18.56
C VAL A 71 -5.52 -14.01 -17.14
N GLU A 72 -5.06 -14.85 -16.21
CA GLU A 72 -5.55 -14.91 -14.83
C GLU A 72 -5.13 -13.72 -13.95
N ILE A 73 -4.13 -12.95 -14.38
CA ILE A 73 -3.58 -11.81 -13.66
C ILE A 73 -3.91 -10.49 -14.35
N GLU A 74 -3.63 -9.38 -13.68
CA GLU A 74 -3.87 -8.04 -14.21
C GLU A 74 -3.00 -7.77 -15.45
N TRP A 75 -3.60 -7.12 -16.45
CA TRP A 75 -3.08 -7.01 -17.80
C TRP A 75 -1.70 -6.35 -17.92
N LEU A 76 -1.43 -5.29 -17.17
CA LEU A 76 -0.16 -4.58 -17.28
C LEU A 76 0.99 -5.37 -16.65
N TYR A 77 0.71 -6.07 -15.54
CA TYR A 77 1.70 -6.95 -14.94
C TYR A 77 1.99 -8.16 -15.84
N ALA A 78 0.96 -8.74 -16.49
CA ALA A 78 1.13 -9.80 -17.49
C ALA A 78 1.96 -9.30 -18.67
N LEU A 79 1.71 -8.09 -19.18
CA LEU A 79 2.45 -7.48 -20.29
C LEU A 79 3.93 -7.27 -19.93
N ILE A 80 4.22 -6.73 -18.74
CA ILE A 80 5.61 -6.54 -18.28
C ILE A 80 6.36 -7.87 -18.26
N ASN A 81 5.76 -8.91 -17.67
CA ASN A 81 6.40 -10.24 -17.61
C ASN A 81 6.66 -10.80 -19.02
N LYS A 82 5.66 -10.74 -19.89
CA LYS A 82 5.77 -11.26 -21.26
C LYS A 82 6.81 -10.52 -22.10
N ILE A 83 6.87 -9.19 -22.01
CA ILE A 83 7.87 -8.37 -22.71
C ILE A 83 9.28 -8.73 -22.22
N LEU A 84 9.48 -8.80 -20.91
CA LEU A 84 10.80 -9.12 -20.34
C LEU A 84 11.26 -10.53 -20.69
N LEU A 85 10.33 -11.50 -20.73
CA LEU A 85 10.65 -12.87 -21.12
C LEU A 85 10.91 -12.99 -22.64
N ASN A 86 9.95 -12.57 -23.46
CA ASN A 86 9.96 -12.91 -24.90
C ASN A 86 10.81 -11.97 -25.75
N ILE A 87 10.92 -10.70 -25.38
CA ILE A 87 11.71 -9.72 -26.15
C ILE A 87 13.14 -9.65 -25.63
N PHE A 88 13.30 -9.61 -24.30
CA PHE A 88 14.60 -9.39 -23.68
C PHE A 88 15.28 -10.67 -23.19
N ASN A 89 14.57 -11.81 -23.18
CA ASN A 89 15.03 -13.09 -22.59
C ASN A 89 15.67 -12.88 -21.21
N ALA A 90 15.07 -11.97 -20.41
CA ALA A 90 15.63 -11.52 -19.15
C ALA A 90 15.45 -12.58 -18.06
N PRO A 91 16.35 -12.74 -17.10
CA PRO A 91 16.11 -13.56 -15.93
C PRO A 91 15.05 -12.91 -15.01
N PHE A 92 14.35 -13.73 -14.20
CA PHE A 92 13.22 -13.25 -13.36
C PHE A 92 13.58 -12.08 -12.43
N TYR A 93 14.82 -12.02 -11.91
CA TYR A 93 15.21 -10.91 -11.05
C TYR A 93 15.15 -9.52 -11.75
N ILE A 94 15.15 -9.48 -13.08
CA ILE A 94 14.91 -8.22 -13.82
C ILE A 94 13.45 -7.76 -13.66
N VAL A 95 12.49 -8.69 -13.58
CA VAL A 95 11.08 -8.33 -13.27
C VAL A 95 11.00 -7.66 -11.88
N THR A 96 11.63 -8.27 -10.87
CA THR A 96 11.63 -7.71 -9.51
C THR A 96 12.35 -6.36 -9.45
N LEU A 97 13.44 -6.20 -10.23
CA LEU A 97 14.16 -4.94 -10.33
C LEU A 97 13.32 -3.83 -11.01
N VAL A 98 12.64 -4.16 -12.11
CA VAL A 98 11.74 -3.21 -12.81
C VAL A 98 10.60 -2.78 -11.90
N VAL A 99 9.93 -3.73 -11.25
CA VAL A 99 8.83 -3.44 -10.31
C VAL A 99 9.31 -2.58 -9.14
N ALA A 100 10.45 -2.93 -8.52
CA ALA A 100 11.02 -2.18 -7.42
C ALA A 100 11.42 -0.75 -7.84
N THR A 101 11.96 -0.61 -9.07
CA THR A 101 12.36 0.69 -9.62
C THR A 101 11.15 1.62 -9.75
N PHE A 102 10.09 1.17 -10.41
CA PHE A 102 8.90 2.00 -10.58
C PHE A 102 8.20 2.26 -9.24
N ALA A 103 8.06 1.26 -8.38
CA ALA A 103 7.47 1.46 -7.05
C ALA A 103 8.23 2.52 -6.24
N MET A 104 9.58 2.49 -6.29
CA MET A 104 10.41 3.45 -5.57
C MET A 104 10.36 4.86 -6.18
N ILE A 105 10.34 4.99 -7.52
CA ILE A 105 10.18 6.29 -8.18
C ILE A 105 8.86 6.95 -7.73
N PHE A 106 7.73 6.23 -7.84
CA PHE A 106 6.43 6.77 -7.42
C PHE A 106 6.38 7.07 -5.91
N LYS A 107 7.04 6.26 -5.09
CA LYS A 107 7.18 6.50 -3.65
C LYS A 107 7.96 7.79 -3.37
N VAL A 108 9.08 8.02 -4.05
CA VAL A 108 9.88 9.24 -3.89
C VAL A 108 9.06 10.46 -4.29
N GLU A 109 8.43 10.44 -5.46
CA GLU A 109 7.58 11.54 -5.95
C GLU A 109 6.44 11.86 -4.98
N TYR A 110 5.74 10.83 -4.49
CA TYR A 110 4.69 11.01 -3.47
C TYR A 110 5.25 11.61 -2.18
N THR A 111 6.39 11.12 -1.72
CA THR A 111 7.01 11.55 -0.47
C THR A 111 7.45 12.99 -0.53
N GLU A 112 8.09 13.40 -1.65
CA GLU A 112 8.53 14.78 -1.85
C GLU A 112 7.36 15.77 -1.92
N ASP A 113 6.23 15.36 -2.52
CA ASP A 113 5.04 16.20 -2.65
C ASP A 113 4.22 16.32 -1.36
N ASN A 114 4.33 15.37 -0.44
CA ASN A 114 3.33 15.21 0.62
C ASN A 114 3.90 15.20 2.04
N THR A 115 5.22 15.26 2.25
CA THR A 115 5.77 15.26 3.61
C THR A 115 6.83 16.33 3.84
N PHE A 116 6.84 16.88 5.05
CA PHE A 116 7.92 17.75 5.53
C PHE A 116 9.15 16.97 5.97
N TYR A 117 9.04 15.64 6.14
CA TYR A 117 10.07 14.75 6.68
C TYR A 117 10.24 13.50 5.82
N PRO A 118 10.78 13.61 4.57
CA PRO A 118 10.87 12.51 3.62
C PRO A 118 11.66 11.30 4.13
N PHE A 119 12.80 11.51 4.80
CA PHE A 119 13.58 10.40 5.34
C PHE A 119 12.87 9.69 6.50
N THR A 120 12.23 10.47 7.38
CA THR A 120 11.47 9.93 8.52
C THR A 120 10.24 9.16 8.03
N PHE A 121 9.51 9.70 7.06
CA PHE A 121 8.37 9.02 6.46
C PHE A 121 8.79 7.71 5.76
N THR A 122 9.87 7.76 4.97
CA THR A 122 10.38 6.57 4.28
C THR A 122 10.84 5.51 5.29
N LEU A 123 11.52 5.90 6.37
CA LEU A 123 11.90 5.00 7.44
C LEU A 123 10.67 4.35 8.09
N PHE A 124 9.65 5.14 8.39
CA PHE A 124 8.41 4.70 9.02
C PHE A 124 7.58 3.77 8.14
N MET A 125 7.57 4.02 6.83
CA MET A 125 6.79 3.26 5.87
C MET A 125 7.54 2.04 5.32
N PHE A 126 8.82 2.21 4.93
CA PHE A 126 9.58 1.18 4.24
C PHE A 126 9.95 0.02 5.16
N ILE A 127 10.50 0.30 6.35
CA ILE A 127 11.00 -0.76 7.23
C ILE A 127 9.90 -1.74 7.66
N PRO A 128 8.73 -1.30 8.16
CA PRO A 128 7.65 -2.22 8.50
C PRO A 128 7.08 -2.98 7.28
N ASN A 129 7.06 -2.34 6.12
CA ASN A 129 6.48 -2.87 4.89
C ASN A 129 7.45 -3.75 4.09
N PHE A 130 8.74 -3.80 4.45
CA PHE A 130 9.77 -4.49 3.67
C PHE A 130 9.42 -5.96 3.41
N PHE A 131 9.01 -6.69 4.43
CA PHE A 131 8.74 -8.13 4.30
C PHE A 131 7.40 -8.44 3.63
N ILE A 132 6.41 -7.58 3.77
CA ILE A 132 5.04 -7.82 3.26
C ILE A 132 4.84 -7.14 1.90
N GLY A 133 4.98 -5.83 1.82
CA GLY A 133 4.72 -5.07 0.61
C GLY A 133 5.87 -5.12 -0.38
N GLU A 134 7.07 -4.70 0.05
CA GLU A 134 8.21 -4.53 -0.87
C GLU A 134 8.74 -5.87 -1.40
N SER A 135 8.78 -6.90 -0.56
CA SER A 135 9.32 -8.21 -0.93
C SER A 135 8.26 -9.28 -1.19
N GLY A 136 7.04 -9.10 -0.66
CA GLY A 136 5.92 -10.04 -0.81
C GLY A 136 4.91 -9.57 -1.85
N GLN A 137 4.01 -8.69 -1.50
CA GLN A 137 2.89 -8.23 -2.32
C GLN A 137 3.31 -7.18 -3.37
N ILE A 138 4.29 -7.50 -4.22
CA ILE A 138 4.94 -6.52 -5.11
C ILE A 138 3.99 -5.85 -6.10
N ARG A 139 2.97 -6.56 -6.61
CA ARG A 139 1.95 -6.01 -7.50
C ARG A 139 1.09 -4.97 -6.79
N GLN A 140 0.54 -5.33 -5.63
CA GLN A 140 -0.26 -4.42 -4.83
C GLN A 140 0.55 -3.20 -4.40
N ASN A 141 1.81 -3.41 -3.99
CA ASN A 141 2.73 -2.34 -3.60
C ASN A 141 2.94 -1.36 -4.76
N LEU A 142 3.32 -1.84 -5.94
CA LEU A 142 3.49 -0.98 -7.12
C LEU A 142 2.19 -0.26 -7.50
N GLY A 143 1.07 -0.98 -7.63
CA GLY A 143 -0.21 -0.39 -7.99
C GLY A 143 -0.64 0.72 -7.01
N THR A 144 -0.48 0.48 -5.71
CA THR A 144 -0.79 1.47 -4.67
C THR A 144 0.09 2.71 -4.79
N PHE A 145 1.41 2.58 -5.09
CA PHE A 145 2.28 3.74 -5.26
C PHE A 145 2.01 4.51 -6.55
N VAL A 146 1.54 3.86 -7.62
CA VAL A 146 0.99 4.57 -8.80
C VAL A 146 -0.20 5.45 -8.40
N ILE A 147 -1.10 4.95 -7.55
CA ILE A 147 -2.22 5.76 -7.03
C ILE A 147 -1.71 6.92 -6.15
N TYR A 148 -0.73 6.68 -5.27
CA TYR A 148 -0.16 7.74 -4.43
C TYR A 148 0.43 8.88 -5.28
N PHE A 149 1.13 8.54 -6.35
CA PHE A 149 1.58 9.50 -7.32
C PHE A 149 0.41 10.24 -8.00
N ALA A 150 -0.67 9.52 -8.33
CA ALA A 150 -1.84 10.08 -9.03
C ALA A 150 -2.64 11.09 -8.19
N ILE A 151 -2.48 11.13 -6.86
CA ILE A 151 -3.15 12.11 -6.00
C ILE A 151 -2.86 13.56 -6.39
N ARG A 152 -1.68 13.85 -6.95
CA ARG A 152 -1.37 15.19 -7.46
C ARG A 152 -2.43 15.70 -8.44
N TYR A 153 -3.00 14.82 -9.25
CA TYR A 153 -4.06 15.17 -10.20
C TYR A 153 -5.43 15.37 -9.53
N ILE A 154 -5.68 14.73 -8.39
CA ILE A 154 -6.84 15.07 -7.56
C ILE A 154 -6.67 16.48 -7.00
N LYS A 155 -5.50 16.83 -6.48
CA LYS A 155 -5.17 18.16 -5.95
C LYS A 155 -5.32 19.24 -7.01
N GLU A 156 -4.85 18.96 -8.22
CA GLU A 156 -4.95 19.87 -9.38
C GLU A 156 -6.32 19.86 -10.06
N ARG A 157 -7.26 19.00 -9.62
CA ARG A 157 -8.59 18.80 -10.21
C ARG A 157 -8.54 18.38 -11.69
N LYS A 158 -7.55 17.59 -12.08
CA LYS A 158 -7.37 17.06 -13.44
C LYS A 158 -7.90 15.62 -13.51
N LEU A 159 -9.18 15.47 -13.91
CA LEU A 159 -9.85 14.17 -13.93
C LEU A 159 -9.21 13.17 -14.90
N LEU A 160 -8.97 13.57 -16.16
CA LEU A 160 -8.46 12.64 -17.17
C LEU A 160 -7.07 12.07 -16.83
N PRO A 161 -6.07 12.87 -16.40
CA PRO A 161 -4.80 12.33 -15.92
C PRO A 161 -4.97 11.40 -14.70
N TYR A 162 -5.88 11.75 -13.77
CA TYR A 162 -6.17 10.87 -12.63
C TYR A 162 -6.69 9.50 -13.09
N LEU A 163 -7.72 9.50 -13.95
CA LEU A 163 -8.31 8.25 -14.46
C LEU A 163 -7.30 7.42 -15.27
N PHE A 164 -6.42 8.07 -16.04
CA PHE A 164 -5.33 7.39 -16.74
C PHE A 164 -4.42 6.63 -15.76
N TRP A 165 -3.97 7.27 -14.68
CA TRP A 165 -3.11 6.62 -13.70
C TRP A 165 -3.84 5.55 -12.88
N VAL A 166 -5.14 5.72 -12.60
CA VAL A 166 -5.95 4.67 -11.99
C VAL A 166 -6.05 3.47 -12.94
N PHE A 167 -6.25 3.67 -14.24
CA PHE A 167 -6.25 2.59 -15.23
C PHE A 167 -4.91 1.85 -15.28
N ILE A 168 -3.78 2.56 -15.25
CA ILE A 168 -2.45 1.95 -15.14
C ILE A 168 -2.32 1.13 -13.84
N ALA A 169 -2.73 1.70 -12.71
CA ALA A 169 -2.66 1.04 -11.41
C ALA A 169 -3.53 -0.24 -11.34
N THR A 170 -4.74 -0.21 -11.89
CA THR A 170 -5.63 -1.38 -11.96
C THR A 170 -5.08 -2.48 -12.87
N GLY A 171 -4.33 -2.11 -13.90
CA GLY A 171 -3.58 -3.06 -14.73
C GLY A 171 -2.42 -3.75 -14.01
N ILE A 172 -2.04 -3.27 -12.82
CA ILE A 172 -1.01 -3.87 -11.97
C ILE A 172 -1.65 -4.68 -10.83
N HIS A 173 -2.72 -4.13 -10.20
CA HIS A 173 -3.43 -4.81 -9.12
C HIS A 173 -4.87 -4.30 -8.96
N ASN A 174 -5.82 -5.23 -8.88
CA ASN A 174 -7.26 -4.94 -8.83
C ASN A 174 -7.70 -4.09 -7.64
N VAL A 175 -7.00 -4.11 -6.50
CA VAL A 175 -7.32 -3.26 -5.34
C VAL A 175 -7.37 -1.78 -5.71
N CYS A 176 -6.68 -1.37 -6.75
CA CYS A 176 -6.62 0.03 -7.21
C CYS A 176 -7.96 0.55 -7.77
N TYR A 177 -8.93 -0.34 -8.12
CA TYR A 177 -10.29 0.07 -8.48
C TYR A 177 -11.00 0.83 -7.35
N LEU A 178 -10.65 0.58 -6.10
CA LEU A 178 -11.22 1.27 -4.94
C LEU A 178 -10.95 2.79 -4.94
N PHE A 179 -9.95 3.22 -5.70
CA PHE A 179 -9.59 4.63 -5.80
C PHE A 179 -10.36 5.40 -6.87
N LEU A 180 -11.07 4.73 -7.78
CA LEU A 180 -11.89 5.41 -8.79
C LEU A 180 -12.80 6.50 -8.21
N PRO A 181 -13.63 6.25 -7.17
CA PRO A 181 -14.51 7.27 -6.63
C PRO A 181 -13.80 8.36 -5.82
N MET A 182 -12.51 8.16 -5.47
CA MET A 182 -11.79 9.05 -4.57
C MET A 182 -11.59 10.47 -5.13
N TYR A 183 -11.57 10.64 -6.47
CA TYR A 183 -11.53 11.96 -7.09
C TYR A 183 -12.65 12.90 -6.59
N TRP A 184 -13.82 12.34 -6.31
CA TRP A 184 -14.97 13.07 -5.81
C TRP A 184 -15.09 13.02 -4.30
N LEU A 185 -14.83 11.85 -3.69
CA LEU A 185 -14.98 11.60 -2.25
C LEU A 185 -14.04 12.45 -1.39
N VAL A 186 -12.86 12.82 -1.88
CA VAL A 186 -11.93 13.70 -1.14
C VAL A 186 -12.49 15.10 -0.85
N LYS A 187 -13.57 15.50 -1.50
CA LYS A 187 -14.27 16.77 -1.25
C LYS A 187 -15.32 16.68 -0.13
N LEU A 188 -15.58 15.49 0.40
CA LEU A 188 -16.52 15.36 1.51
C LEU A 188 -16.00 16.12 2.72
N PRO A 189 -16.82 17.03 3.30
CA PRO A 189 -16.42 17.80 4.47
C PRO A 189 -16.39 16.88 5.69
N LEU A 190 -15.20 16.44 6.07
CA LEU A 190 -14.98 15.62 7.26
C LEU A 190 -14.67 16.51 8.46
N ASN A 191 -15.71 17.00 9.14
CA ASN A 191 -15.54 17.59 10.45
C ASN A 191 -15.36 16.49 11.53
N ARG A 192 -14.98 16.89 12.75
CA ARG A 192 -14.71 15.96 13.86
C ARG A 192 -15.90 15.07 14.19
N THR A 193 -17.12 15.60 14.16
CA THR A 193 -18.32 14.83 14.44
C THR A 193 -18.56 13.79 13.35
N THR A 194 -18.45 14.17 12.09
CA THR A 194 -18.59 13.24 10.96
C THR A 194 -17.54 12.12 11.01
N MET A 195 -16.25 12.45 11.28
CA MET A 195 -15.21 11.45 11.46
C MET A 195 -15.54 10.47 12.58
N LEU A 196 -15.99 11.00 13.75
CA LEU A 196 -16.35 10.17 14.89
C LEU A 196 -17.50 9.22 14.56
N VAL A 197 -18.56 9.73 13.93
CA VAL A 197 -19.73 8.92 13.54
C VAL A 197 -19.34 7.84 12.54
N LEU A 198 -18.51 8.15 11.52
CA LEU A 198 -18.07 7.19 10.53
C LEU A 198 -17.20 6.09 11.17
N ILE A 199 -16.23 6.45 12.00
CA ILE A 199 -15.32 5.49 12.64
C ILE A 199 -16.08 4.63 13.65
N LEU A 200 -16.86 5.22 14.54
CA LEU A 200 -17.65 4.44 15.51
C LEU A 200 -18.72 3.59 14.83
N GLY A 201 -19.37 4.13 13.77
CA GLY A 201 -20.31 3.37 12.96
C GLY A 201 -19.67 2.16 12.30
N SER A 202 -18.45 2.30 11.75
CA SER A 202 -17.72 1.17 11.16
C SER A 202 -17.31 0.12 12.20
N VAL A 203 -16.91 0.54 13.41
CA VAL A 203 -16.63 -0.35 14.54
C VAL A 203 -17.90 -1.10 14.96
N PHE A 204 -19.02 -0.39 15.05
CA PHE A 204 -20.32 -1.00 15.38
C PHE A 204 -20.78 -2.01 14.32
N LEU A 205 -20.54 -1.72 13.04
CA LEU A 205 -20.89 -2.62 11.93
C LEU A 205 -19.97 -3.83 11.80
N SER A 206 -18.79 -3.81 12.40
CA SER A 206 -17.78 -4.88 12.29
C SER A 206 -18.31 -6.29 12.60
N PRO A 207 -19.12 -6.54 13.63
CA PRO A 207 -19.63 -7.89 13.92
C PRO A 207 -20.66 -8.42 12.91
N PHE A 208 -21.27 -7.55 12.12
CA PHE A 208 -22.38 -7.91 11.22
C PHE A 208 -21.91 -8.41 9.85
N GLU A 209 -20.60 -8.49 9.60
CA GLU A 209 -20.02 -8.99 8.35
C GLU A 209 -20.66 -8.38 7.07
N VAL A 210 -20.91 -7.08 7.11
CA VAL A 210 -21.60 -6.32 6.03
C VAL A 210 -20.95 -6.56 4.65
N TYR A 211 -19.68 -6.93 4.61
CA TYR A 211 -18.96 -7.26 3.38
C TYR A 211 -19.55 -8.48 2.64
N ARG A 212 -20.23 -9.41 3.33
CA ARG A 212 -20.91 -10.56 2.68
C ARG A 212 -22.07 -10.09 1.81
N VAL A 213 -22.87 -9.15 2.33
CA VAL A 213 -23.96 -8.52 1.56
C VAL A 213 -23.40 -7.78 0.33
N PHE A 214 -22.22 -7.19 0.45
CA PHE A 214 -21.55 -6.54 -0.68
C PHE A 214 -21.08 -7.55 -1.74
N GLY A 215 -20.63 -8.73 -1.34
CA GLY A 215 -20.27 -9.83 -2.24
C GLY A 215 -21.48 -10.31 -3.05
N ASP A 216 -22.61 -10.51 -2.39
CA ASP A 216 -23.87 -10.89 -3.07
C ASP A 216 -24.36 -9.80 -4.05
N PHE A 217 -24.22 -8.54 -3.66
CA PHE A 217 -24.56 -7.40 -4.53
C PHE A 217 -23.63 -7.32 -5.75
N LEU A 218 -22.32 -7.52 -5.59
CA LEU A 218 -21.37 -7.58 -6.72
C LEU A 218 -21.67 -8.75 -7.64
N GLY A 219 -22.00 -9.92 -7.09
CA GLY A 219 -22.40 -11.09 -7.87
C GLY A 219 -23.62 -10.86 -8.74
N ASN A 220 -24.53 -10.00 -8.30
CA ASN A 220 -25.72 -9.61 -9.07
C ASN A 220 -25.45 -8.50 -10.11
N LEU A 221 -24.38 -7.73 -9.95
CA LEU A 221 -24.05 -6.61 -10.85
C LEU A 221 -23.08 -6.99 -11.98
N THR A 222 -22.24 -8.00 -11.78
CA THR A 222 -21.21 -8.37 -12.73
C THR A 222 -21.41 -9.81 -13.18
N ALA A 223 -21.49 -10.03 -14.50
CA ALA A 223 -21.40 -11.36 -15.10
C ALA A 223 -19.94 -11.91 -15.06
N ASP A 224 -18.97 -11.16 -14.51
CA ASP A 224 -17.58 -11.58 -14.40
C ASP A 224 -17.43 -12.54 -13.21
N SER A 225 -17.57 -13.84 -13.48
CA SER A 225 -17.46 -14.93 -12.50
C SER A 225 -16.12 -14.88 -11.75
N MET A 226 -15.05 -14.43 -12.38
CA MET A 226 -13.70 -14.43 -11.81
C MET A 226 -13.53 -13.39 -10.68
N LEU A 227 -14.16 -12.21 -10.78
CA LEU A 227 -14.17 -11.23 -9.69
C LEU A 227 -15.00 -11.72 -8.50
N VAL A 228 -16.15 -12.35 -8.79
CA VAL A 228 -17.07 -12.89 -7.78
C VAL A 228 -16.47 -14.13 -7.11
N GLU A 229 -15.90 -15.05 -7.87
CA GLU A 229 -15.23 -16.25 -7.36
C GLU A 229 -13.99 -15.89 -6.52
N GLY A 230 -13.19 -14.92 -6.98
CA GLY A 230 -12.05 -14.40 -6.20
C GLY A 230 -12.49 -13.77 -4.89
N PHE A 231 -13.60 -13.01 -4.88
CA PHE A 231 -14.15 -12.40 -3.69
C PHE A 231 -14.72 -13.47 -2.73
N ASN A 232 -15.50 -14.40 -3.22
CA ASN A 232 -16.13 -15.46 -2.44
C ASN A 232 -15.09 -16.48 -1.93
N GLY A 233 -14.08 -16.85 -2.73
CA GLY A 233 -12.98 -17.70 -2.28
C GLY A 233 -12.24 -17.15 -1.07
N TYR A 234 -12.02 -15.84 -1.00
CA TYR A 234 -11.45 -15.22 0.20
C TYR A 234 -12.40 -15.18 1.40
N ILE A 235 -13.71 -15.20 1.21
CA ILE A 235 -14.70 -15.30 2.28
C ILE A 235 -14.64 -16.69 2.92
N ASP A 236 -14.57 -17.74 2.12
CA ASP A 236 -14.60 -19.12 2.59
C ASP A 236 -13.30 -19.54 3.31
N GLU A 237 -12.12 -19.14 2.77
CA GLU A 237 -10.83 -19.44 3.40
C GLU A 237 -10.65 -18.80 4.79
N THR A 238 -11.36 -17.74 5.08
CA THR A 238 -11.18 -16.96 6.30
C THR A 238 -12.17 -17.27 7.41
N ALA A 239 -13.23 -18.02 7.14
CA ALA A 239 -14.26 -18.39 8.11
C ALA A 239 -13.71 -19.12 9.36
N GLU A 240 -12.58 -19.83 9.23
CA GLU A 240 -11.94 -20.56 10.32
C GLU A 240 -11.02 -19.71 11.23
N ARG A 241 -10.71 -18.46 10.86
CA ARG A 241 -9.77 -17.61 11.61
C ARG A 241 -10.41 -16.56 12.53
N LEU A 242 -11.69 -16.61 12.73
CA LEU A 242 -12.55 -15.53 13.21
C LEU A 242 -12.68 -15.32 14.73
N ASN A 243 -11.77 -15.77 15.57
CA ASN A 243 -11.85 -15.53 17.02
C ASN A 243 -10.77 -14.55 17.55
N GLY A 244 -10.36 -13.57 16.74
CA GLY A 244 -9.37 -12.57 17.12
C GLY A 244 -9.98 -11.45 17.97
N GLY A 245 -9.62 -11.37 19.24
CA GLY A 245 -9.88 -10.21 20.09
C GLY A 245 -9.18 -8.93 19.58
N PHE A 246 -9.12 -7.88 20.40
CA PHE A 246 -8.40 -6.65 20.10
C PHE A 246 -6.89 -6.93 19.99
N GLY A 247 -6.31 -6.64 18.85
CA GLY A 247 -4.92 -6.94 18.51
C GLY A 247 -4.10 -5.71 18.08
N ILE A 248 -2.91 -5.98 17.51
CA ILE A 248 -2.00 -4.94 17.03
C ILE A 248 -2.62 -4.08 15.92
N PRO A 249 -3.35 -4.63 14.94
CA PRO A 249 -3.99 -3.80 13.91
C PRO A 249 -5.01 -2.81 14.47
N GLU A 250 -5.85 -3.23 15.43
CA GLU A 250 -6.83 -2.35 16.08
C GLU A 250 -6.12 -1.26 16.89
N ALA A 251 -5.04 -1.59 17.58
CA ALA A 251 -4.21 -0.62 18.29
C ALA A 251 -3.64 0.43 17.32
N MET A 252 -3.16 0.01 16.14
CA MET A 252 -2.68 0.94 15.09
C MET A 252 -3.83 1.83 14.56
N MET A 253 -5.03 1.30 14.36
CA MET A 253 -6.19 2.11 13.96
C MET A 253 -6.56 3.13 15.05
N ALA A 254 -6.50 2.74 16.32
CA ALA A 254 -6.73 3.66 17.44
C ALA A 254 -5.67 4.77 17.50
N ILE A 255 -4.38 4.44 17.27
CA ILE A 255 -3.29 5.42 17.20
C ILE A 255 -3.50 6.41 16.04
N LEU A 256 -3.83 5.93 14.85
CA LEU A 256 -4.12 6.78 13.71
C LEU A 256 -5.31 7.71 13.99
N THR A 257 -6.37 7.17 14.56
CA THR A 257 -7.54 7.94 14.98
C THR A 257 -7.16 9.02 16.00
N PHE A 258 -6.33 8.67 16.99
CA PHE A 258 -5.83 9.64 17.98
C PHE A 258 -5.06 10.79 17.31
N PHE A 259 -4.16 10.50 16.36
CA PHE A 259 -3.42 11.54 15.61
C PHE A 259 -4.36 12.42 14.79
N LEU A 260 -5.33 11.83 14.07
CA LEU A 260 -6.33 12.57 13.31
C LEU A 260 -7.10 13.55 14.22
N PHE A 261 -7.62 13.10 15.36
CA PHE A 261 -8.39 13.96 16.25
C PHE A 261 -7.54 14.99 17.00
N THR A 262 -6.33 14.64 17.41
CA THR A 262 -5.46 15.54 18.20
C THR A 262 -4.92 16.69 17.38
N PHE A 263 -4.49 16.42 16.14
CA PHE A 263 -3.77 17.40 15.32
C PHE A 263 -4.61 18.01 14.20
N ASP A 264 -5.87 17.62 14.02
CA ASP A 264 -6.76 18.00 12.92
C ASP A 264 -6.68 19.51 12.58
N LYS A 265 -7.09 20.38 13.49
CA LYS A 265 -7.09 21.83 13.25
C LYS A 265 -5.73 22.40 12.89
N LYS A 266 -4.66 21.98 13.60
CA LYS A 266 -3.31 22.46 13.35
C LYS A 266 -2.76 21.98 12.01
N MET A 267 -3.17 20.79 11.58
CA MET A 267 -2.78 20.23 10.30
C MET A 267 -3.52 20.92 9.15
N GLU A 268 -4.83 21.21 9.30
CA GLU A 268 -5.60 21.99 8.32
C GLU A 268 -4.99 23.38 8.06
N GLU A 269 -4.48 24.04 9.12
CA GLU A 269 -3.87 25.37 9.00
C GLU A 269 -2.51 25.37 8.30
N LYS A 270 -1.72 24.30 8.43
CA LYS A 270 -0.29 24.31 8.08
C LYS A 270 0.13 23.29 7.04
N TYR A 271 -0.67 22.25 6.80
CA TYR A 271 -0.34 21.21 5.87
C TYR A 271 -1.25 21.29 4.64
N PRO A 272 -0.73 21.76 3.49
CA PRO A 272 -1.50 21.83 2.26
C PRO A 272 -2.09 20.46 1.89
N TYR A 273 -3.35 20.44 1.50
CA TYR A 273 -4.08 19.23 1.13
C TYR A 273 -4.24 18.17 2.25
N TYR A 274 -4.04 18.55 3.52
CA TYR A 274 -4.32 17.67 4.65
C TYR A 274 -5.71 17.05 4.59
N GLU A 275 -6.71 17.81 4.18
CA GLU A 275 -8.10 17.35 4.05
C GLU A 275 -8.21 16.10 3.17
N TYR A 276 -7.45 16.01 2.08
CA TYR A 276 -7.45 14.83 1.22
C TYR A 276 -6.85 13.62 1.91
N HIS A 277 -5.71 13.80 2.57
CA HIS A 277 -5.10 12.72 3.35
C HIS A 277 -5.99 12.27 4.51
N LYS A 278 -6.70 13.21 5.15
CA LYS A 278 -7.69 12.93 6.19
C LYS A 278 -8.82 12.03 5.67
N VAL A 279 -9.39 12.35 4.51
CA VAL A 279 -10.45 11.53 3.88
C VAL A 279 -9.95 10.11 3.60
N PHE A 280 -8.78 9.96 2.98
CA PHE A 280 -8.20 8.64 2.73
C PHE A 280 -7.94 7.87 4.03
N ALA A 281 -7.40 8.54 5.05
CA ALA A 281 -7.12 7.91 6.34
C ALA A 281 -8.40 7.42 7.03
N VAL A 282 -9.44 8.25 7.09
CA VAL A 282 -10.74 7.88 7.67
C VAL A 282 -11.37 6.74 6.88
N PHE A 283 -11.30 6.79 5.55
CA PHE A 283 -11.81 5.71 4.70
C PHE A 283 -11.07 4.40 4.97
N GLY A 284 -9.74 4.44 5.08
CA GLY A 284 -8.94 3.26 5.42
C GLY A 284 -9.28 2.67 6.79
N ILE A 285 -9.47 3.51 7.81
CA ILE A 285 -9.88 3.07 9.15
C ILE A 285 -11.26 2.43 9.11
N CYS A 286 -12.23 3.06 8.43
CA CYS A 286 -13.59 2.53 8.29
C CYS A 286 -13.59 1.19 7.54
N MET A 287 -12.86 1.09 6.43
CA MET A 287 -12.72 -0.17 5.68
C MET A 287 -12.09 -1.26 6.52
N TYR A 288 -11.06 -0.92 7.32
CA TYR A 288 -10.45 -1.89 8.22
C TYR A 288 -11.50 -2.51 9.15
N PHE A 289 -12.32 -1.71 9.82
CA PHE A 289 -13.33 -2.21 10.76
C PHE A 289 -14.48 -2.94 10.06
N ILE A 290 -14.94 -2.46 8.90
CA ILE A 290 -16.00 -3.13 8.13
C ILE A 290 -15.55 -4.53 7.67
N PHE A 291 -14.29 -4.66 7.25
CA PHE A 291 -13.72 -5.93 6.78
C PHE A 291 -12.92 -6.67 7.85
N ARG A 292 -12.97 -6.26 9.13
CA ARG A 292 -12.12 -6.78 10.19
C ARG A 292 -12.14 -8.30 10.31
N ASN A 293 -13.30 -8.90 10.14
CA ASN A 293 -13.49 -10.34 10.23
C ASN A 293 -12.92 -11.11 9.02
N ASN A 294 -12.51 -10.41 7.96
CA ASN A 294 -11.79 -10.99 6.84
C ASN A 294 -10.36 -10.41 6.77
N PRO A 295 -9.34 -11.14 7.28
CA PRO A 295 -7.96 -10.63 7.36
C PRO A 295 -7.36 -10.27 5.99
N VAL A 296 -7.79 -10.91 4.92
CA VAL A 296 -7.30 -10.62 3.56
C VAL A 296 -7.85 -9.28 3.10
N PHE A 297 -9.15 -9.03 3.22
CA PHE A 297 -9.76 -7.76 2.82
C PHE A 297 -9.33 -6.61 3.72
N SER A 298 -9.33 -6.79 5.04
CA SER A 298 -8.90 -5.75 5.96
C SER A 298 -7.43 -5.35 5.76
N SER A 299 -6.55 -6.29 5.42
CA SER A 299 -5.15 -5.96 5.14
C SER A 299 -4.93 -5.38 3.75
N ARG A 300 -5.58 -5.91 2.72
CA ARG A 300 -5.33 -5.50 1.33
C ARG A 300 -6.10 -4.23 0.95
N MET A 301 -7.41 -4.17 1.24
CA MET A 301 -8.23 -3.02 0.87
C MET A 301 -7.96 -1.82 1.80
N ALA A 302 -8.05 -2.00 3.12
CA ALA A 302 -7.76 -0.93 4.05
C ALA A 302 -6.29 -0.52 4.01
N GLY A 303 -5.35 -1.47 3.86
CA GLY A 303 -3.92 -1.22 3.78
C GLY A 303 -3.55 -0.22 2.68
N ALA A 304 -4.19 -0.29 1.52
CA ALA A 304 -3.98 0.65 0.43
C ALA A 304 -4.34 2.10 0.81
N PHE A 305 -5.35 2.31 1.63
CA PHE A 305 -5.75 3.64 2.12
C PHE A 305 -4.96 4.08 3.37
N ILE A 306 -4.64 3.17 4.27
CA ILE A 306 -3.93 3.47 5.52
C ILE A 306 -2.55 4.07 5.27
N GLY A 307 -1.90 3.75 4.15
CA GLY A 307 -0.65 4.38 3.76
C GLY A 307 -0.73 5.91 3.67
N PHE A 308 -1.89 6.47 3.33
CA PHE A 308 -2.11 7.93 3.38
C PHE A 308 -2.18 8.46 4.81
N ALA A 309 -2.66 7.67 5.75
CA ALA A 309 -2.63 8.02 7.17
C ALA A 309 -1.20 8.07 7.71
N TYR A 310 -0.31 7.22 7.22
CA TYR A 310 1.08 7.19 7.65
C TYR A 310 1.83 8.50 7.39
N VAL A 311 1.47 9.28 6.37
CA VAL A 311 2.10 10.58 6.12
C VAL A 311 1.69 11.62 7.16
N ILE A 312 0.53 11.48 7.79
CA ILE A 312 0.00 12.40 8.80
C ILE A 312 0.85 12.38 10.07
N ILE A 313 1.34 11.20 10.46
CA ILE A 313 2.11 11.02 11.70
C ILE A 313 3.44 11.80 11.69
N PRO A 314 4.34 11.63 10.70
CA PRO A 314 5.55 12.46 10.61
C PRO A 314 5.24 13.94 10.42
N ASN A 315 4.22 14.28 9.61
CA ASN A 315 3.86 15.67 9.38
C ASN A 315 3.31 16.37 10.65
N ALA A 316 2.75 15.63 11.61
CA ALA A 316 2.35 16.18 12.89
C ALA A 316 3.52 16.82 13.66
N MET A 317 4.77 16.40 13.41
CA MET A 317 5.96 17.04 13.97
C MET A 317 6.15 18.49 13.53
N TYR A 318 5.60 18.88 12.38
CA TYR A 318 5.68 20.26 11.87
C TYR A 318 4.76 21.23 12.61
N VAL A 319 3.69 20.72 13.21
CA VAL A 319 2.64 21.56 13.86
C VAL A 319 2.74 21.59 15.39
N VAL A 320 3.76 20.98 15.98
CA VAL A 320 3.97 20.92 17.44
C VAL A 320 5.22 21.69 17.89
N SER A 321 5.35 21.88 19.20
CA SER A 321 6.54 22.44 19.82
C SER A 321 7.76 21.51 19.69
N SER A 322 8.96 22.03 19.98
CA SER A 322 10.19 21.23 19.95
C SER A 322 10.11 19.97 20.81
N ASN A 323 9.53 20.05 22.01
CA ASN A 323 9.36 18.87 22.88
C ASN A 323 8.33 17.89 22.29
N GLY A 324 7.23 18.40 21.71
CA GLY A 324 6.26 17.57 21.00
C GLY A 324 6.88 16.85 19.78
N LYS A 325 7.76 17.54 19.04
CA LYS A 325 8.49 16.95 17.91
C LYS A 325 9.38 15.78 18.38
N LYS A 326 10.14 15.95 19.48
CA LYS A 326 10.95 14.87 20.06
C LYS A 326 10.09 13.68 20.46
N LEU A 327 8.94 13.93 21.11
CA LEU A 327 8.01 12.88 21.54
C LEU A 327 7.47 12.08 20.34
N ILE A 328 6.95 12.76 19.31
CA ILE A 328 6.41 12.11 18.11
C ILE A 328 7.53 11.33 17.39
N TYR A 329 8.73 11.91 17.27
CA TYR A 329 9.85 11.23 16.64
C TYR A 329 10.25 9.95 17.40
N SER A 330 10.37 10.02 18.73
CA SER A 330 10.67 8.85 19.57
C SER A 330 9.60 7.78 19.43
N PHE A 331 8.33 8.19 19.35
CA PHE A 331 7.22 7.26 19.10
C PHE A 331 7.33 6.58 17.72
N ILE A 332 7.64 7.34 16.65
CA ILE A 332 7.85 6.77 15.31
C ILE A 332 8.98 5.74 15.35
N ILE A 333 10.13 6.07 15.94
CA ILE A 333 11.27 5.16 16.03
C ILE A 333 10.93 3.91 16.83
N SER A 334 10.19 4.04 17.94
CA SER A 334 9.72 2.89 18.72
C SER A 334 8.80 1.99 17.91
N LEU A 335 7.89 2.55 17.12
CA LEU A 335 7.02 1.76 16.23
C LEU A 335 7.82 1.06 15.12
N VAL A 336 8.81 1.73 14.52
CA VAL A 336 9.69 1.14 13.50
C VAL A 336 10.46 -0.06 14.08
N ILE A 337 11.07 0.10 15.25
CA ILE A 337 11.80 -0.97 15.92
C ILE A 337 10.86 -2.12 16.28
N PHE A 338 9.71 -1.82 16.87
CA PHE A 338 8.72 -2.82 17.24
C PHE A 338 8.24 -3.63 16.02
N ASN A 339 7.85 -2.94 14.94
CA ASN A 339 7.38 -3.61 13.72
C ASN A 339 8.49 -4.44 13.06
N PHE A 340 9.72 -3.93 13.03
CA PHE A 340 10.84 -4.65 12.42
C PHE A 340 11.22 -5.88 13.24
N VAL A 341 11.47 -5.71 14.55
CA VAL A 341 12.00 -6.80 15.39
C VAL A 341 10.91 -7.82 15.72
N VAL A 342 9.75 -7.38 16.16
CA VAL A 342 8.72 -8.28 16.70
C VAL A 342 7.81 -8.78 15.59
N PHE A 343 7.31 -7.91 14.75
CA PHE A 343 6.29 -8.26 13.78
C PHE A 343 6.88 -8.75 12.45
N ALA A 344 7.77 -7.98 11.83
CA ALA A 344 8.28 -8.31 10.52
C ALA A 344 9.31 -9.46 10.55
N SER A 345 10.24 -9.46 11.52
CA SER A 345 11.28 -10.49 11.62
C SER A 345 10.79 -11.73 12.36
N PHE A 346 10.47 -11.58 13.64
CA PHE A 346 10.17 -12.72 14.49
C PHE A 346 8.93 -13.50 14.06
N ARG A 347 7.81 -12.81 13.84
CA ARG A 347 6.55 -13.45 13.43
C ARG A 347 6.64 -14.15 12.07
N ASN A 348 7.32 -13.54 11.10
CA ASN A 348 7.47 -14.14 9.78
C ASN A 348 8.42 -15.34 9.77
N ILE A 349 9.47 -15.33 10.60
CA ILE A 349 10.37 -16.48 10.80
C ILE A 349 9.58 -17.63 11.43
N VAL A 350 8.86 -17.39 12.53
CA VAL A 350 8.07 -18.40 13.22
C VAL A 350 6.96 -18.96 12.32
N ALA A 351 6.38 -18.14 11.44
CA ALA A 351 5.39 -18.59 10.47
C ALA A 351 5.98 -19.32 9.25
N GLY A 352 7.30 -19.51 9.20
CA GLY A 352 7.98 -20.17 8.07
C GLY A 352 8.00 -19.37 6.77
N LYS A 353 7.63 -18.08 6.81
CA LYS A 353 7.62 -17.21 5.63
C LYS A 353 9.00 -16.71 5.24
N PHE A 354 9.92 -16.67 6.18
CA PHE A 354 11.32 -16.35 5.99
C PHE A 354 12.18 -17.37 6.73
N THR A 355 13.30 -17.72 6.16
CA THR A 355 14.35 -18.52 6.80
C THR A 355 15.23 -17.61 7.69
N ILE A 356 16.14 -18.21 8.45
CA ILE A 356 17.14 -17.47 9.26
C ILE A 356 18.01 -16.61 8.35
N ASP A 357 18.32 -17.05 7.13
CA ASP A 357 18.95 -16.24 6.10
C ASP A 357 17.91 -15.27 5.51
N LEU A 358 17.66 -14.20 6.24
CA LEU A 358 16.58 -13.25 5.96
C LEU A 358 16.69 -12.57 4.61
N TYR A 359 17.87 -12.52 4.03
CA TYR A 359 18.10 -11.82 2.78
C TYR A 359 19.19 -12.50 1.94
N LYS A 360 18.84 -12.76 0.67
CA LYS A 360 19.76 -13.20 -0.38
C LYS A 360 19.67 -12.26 -1.57
N ASN A 361 20.77 -12.08 -2.28
CA ASN A 361 20.87 -11.15 -3.39
C ASN A 361 21.60 -11.80 -4.57
N HIS A 362 21.16 -11.52 -5.80
CA HIS A 362 21.77 -12.05 -7.01
C HIS A 362 23.19 -11.54 -7.30
N ILE A 363 23.62 -10.44 -6.69
CA ILE A 363 24.94 -9.84 -6.90
C ILE A 363 25.88 -10.17 -5.74
N LEU A 364 25.33 -10.24 -4.51
CA LEU A 364 26.09 -10.52 -3.30
C LEU A 364 25.62 -11.86 -2.74
N PRO A 365 26.26 -12.95 -3.08
CA PRO A 365 25.90 -14.29 -2.61
C PRO A 365 26.10 -14.46 -1.12
#